data_28909b00b7c0571980b4b6623a01ef9b
#
_entry.id   28909b00b7c0571980b4b6623a01ef9b
#
_cell.length_a   1.000
_cell.length_b   1.000
_cell.length_c   1.000
_cell.angle_alpha   90.00
_cell.angle_beta   90.00
_cell.angle_gamma   90.00
#
_symmetry.space_group_name_H-M   'P 1'
#
loop_
_entity.id
_entity.type
_entity.pdbx_description
1 polymer ?
#
loop_
_entity_poly.entity_id
_entity_poly.type
_entity_poly.pdbx_seq_one_letter_code
_entity_poly.pdbx_strand_id
1 'polypeptide(L)'
;MSKAVILQHVEHEGPGRIVPVFRDFGIPTEVRHLYRGDDVPSDLEELRLLIVLGGPMGVADVGSEKYPFMAREVELLQRMVKVDRPVLGICLGAQLLAHAAGAKVYPNVKMGPPAGHGQPPVPLDPVVPLPEIGWLPVTFPFPGGTEPIVMGMHDGVNMFHWHFDTFDLPKVPAPANPAPPPAPPPPTGNALLSSSRLCRNQAFRFKNRLFGFQYHVESNPQSIEAMLVTAKEDVIKVLGADGVQKVRDDTAKFYPMYERLGNRILGNFVQFLKVY
;
A
#
# COMPACT_ATOMS: atom_id res chain seq x y z
N MET A 1 -5.87 -26.04 -6.45
CA MET A 1 -5.96 -25.32 -5.15
C MET A 1 -5.72 -23.84 -5.43
N SER A 2 -6.55 -22.96 -4.90
CA SER A 2 -6.38 -21.51 -5.06
C SER A 2 -5.11 -21.03 -4.33
N LYS A 3 -4.36 -20.13 -4.96
CA LYS A 3 -3.03 -19.65 -4.53
C LYS A 3 -3.10 -18.21 -4.04
N ALA A 4 -2.09 -17.79 -3.29
CA ALA A 4 -1.77 -16.38 -3.13
C ALA A 4 -0.97 -15.93 -4.37
N VAL A 5 -1.55 -15.07 -5.20
CA VAL A 5 -0.87 -14.53 -6.38
C VAL A 5 -0.28 -13.18 -6.03
N ILE A 6 0.98 -12.97 -6.43
CA ILE A 6 1.75 -11.74 -6.20
C ILE A 6 2.05 -11.12 -7.56
N LEU A 7 1.58 -9.90 -7.81
CA LEU A 7 1.89 -9.15 -9.02
C LEU A 7 3.13 -8.29 -8.76
N GLN A 8 4.17 -8.52 -9.55
CA GLN A 8 5.45 -7.81 -9.47
C GLN A 8 5.67 -6.99 -10.75
N HIS A 9 5.90 -5.69 -10.61
CA HIS A 9 5.97 -4.73 -11.71
C HIS A 9 7.36 -4.50 -12.25
N VAL A 10 8.39 -4.62 -11.39
CA VAL A 10 9.81 -4.44 -11.74
C VAL A 10 10.67 -5.42 -10.97
N GLU A 11 11.87 -5.69 -11.47
CA GLU A 11 12.75 -6.72 -10.91
C GLU A 11 13.20 -6.41 -9.48
N HIS A 12 13.53 -5.15 -9.20
CA HIS A 12 14.11 -4.72 -7.92
C HIS A 12 13.08 -4.50 -6.79
N GLU A 13 11.78 -4.47 -7.10
CA GLU A 13 10.70 -4.44 -6.11
C GLU A 13 10.01 -5.80 -6.05
N GLY A 14 10.73 -6.80 -5.55
CA GLY A 14 10.23 -8.17 -5.42
C GLY A 14 9.41 -8.40 -4.15
N PRO A 15 8.87 -9.62 -3.99
CA PRO A 15 7.97 -9.98 -2.89
C PRO A 15 8.64 -10.01 -1.51
N GLY A 16 9.97 -9.90 -1.44
CA GLY A 16 10.72 -9.83 -0.19
C GLY A 16 10.32 -10.90 0.82
N ARG A 17 9.86 -10.46 2.00
CA ARG A 17 9.48 -11.33 3.12
C ARG A 17 8.09 -11.95 3.01
N ILE A 18 7.29 -11.58 2.01
CA ILE A 18 5.94 -12.16 1.82
C ILE A 18 6.02 -13.67 1.61
N VAL A 19 6.89 -14.11 0.69
CA VAL A 19 6.99 -15.53 0.33
C VAL A 19 7.37 -16.42 1.53
N PRO A 20 8.44 -16.14 2.30
CA PRO A 20 8.76 -16.96 3.47
C PRO A 20 7.67 -16.90 4.56
N VAL A 21 7.11 -15.72 4.84
CA VAL A 21 6.02 -15.62 5.84
C VAL A 21 4.82 -16.46 5.42
N PHE A 22 4.36 -16.35 4.18
CA PHE A 22 3.19 -17.11 3.71
C PHE A 22 3.44 -18.61 3.69
N ARG A 23 4.66 -19.04 3.32
CA ARG A 23 5.08 -20.45 3.41
C ARG A 23 4.97 -20.98 4.84
N ASP A 24 5.36 -20.18 5.84
CA ASP A 24 5.29 -20.58 7.25
C ASP A 24 3.84 -20.76 7.74
N PHE A 25 2.87 -20.10 7.08
CA PHE A 25 1.44 -20.32 7.25
C PHE A 25 0.84 -21.39 6.32
N GLY A 26 1.66 -22.10 5.55
CA GLY A 26 1.21 -23.14 4.61
C GLY A 26 0.45 -22.60 3.39
N ILE A 27 0.66 -21.34 3.02
CA ILE A 27 0.01 -20.73 1.86
C ILE A 27 0.95 -20.77 0.66
N PRO A 28 0.62 -21.52 -0.41
CA PRO A 28 1.40 -21.50 -1.64
C PRO A 28 1.28 -20.14 -2.32
N THR A 29 2.42 -19.60 -2.74
CA THR A 29 2.50 -18.32 -3.45
C THR A 29 2.91 -18.54 -4.91
N GLU A 30 2.38 -17.71 -5.81
CA GLU A 30 2.81 -17.62 -7.20
C GLU A 30 3.12 -16.17 -7.54
N VAL A 31 4.35 -15.90 -8.01
CA VAL A 31 4.74 -14.57 -8.45
C VAL A 31 4.52 -14.45 -9.95
N ARG A 32 3.80 -13.42 -10.38
CA ARG A 32 3.64 -13.02 -11.78
C ARG A 32 4.53 -11.81 -12.04
N HIS A 33 5.56 -12.01 -12.86
CA HIS A 33 6.51 -10.99 -13.26
C HIS A 33 5.97 -10.19 -14.46
N LEU A 34 5.12 -9.20 -14.21
CA LEU A 34 4.44 -8.42 -15.26
C LEU A 34 5.44 -7.72 -16.18
N TYR A 35 6.58 -7.31 -15.65
CA TYR A 35 7.69 -6.71 -16.43
C TYR A 35 8.38 -7.70 -17.37
N ARG A 36 8.16 -9.01 -17.22
CA ARG A 36 8.66 -10.07 -18.11
C ARG A 36 7.58 -10.57 -19.07
N GLY A 37 6.37 -10.03 -18.99
CA GLY A 37 5.25 -10.41 -19.85
C GLY A 37 4.33 -11.48 -19.28
N ASP A 38 4.45 -11.83 -17.99
CA ASP A 38 3.47 -12.70 -17.35
C ASP A 38 2.08 -12.04 -17.38
N ASP A 39 1.05 -12.83 -17.57
CA ASP A 39 -0.31 -12.33 -17.61
C ASP A 39 -0.87 -12.02 -16.23
N VAL A 40 -1.69 -10.96 -16.16
CA VAL A 40 -2.55 -10.69 -15.01
C VAL A 40 -3.64 -11.78 -14.96
N PRO A 41 -3.92 -12.39 -13.80
CA PRO A 41 -4.94 -13.43 -13.67
C PRO A 41 -6.31 -12.95 -14.16
N SER A 42 -6.95 -13.75 -14.97
CA SER A 42 -8.29 -13.46 -15.50
C SER A 42 -9.42 -14.13 -14.70
N ASP A 43 -9.12 -15.26 -14.04
CA ASP A 43 -10.08 -16.01 -13.25
C ASP A 43 -9.90 -15.78 -11.75
N LEU A 44 -10.97 -15.33 -11.07
CA LEU A 44 -10.96 -15.14 -9.63
C LEU A 44 -10.92 -16.46 -8.85
N GLU A 45 -11.38 -17.56 -9.41
CA GLU A 45 -11.41 -18.85 -8.71
C GLU A 45 -10.01 -19.43 -8.48
N GLU A 46 -9.02 -19.01 -9.24
CA GLU A 46 -7.62 -19.37 -9.04
C GLU A 46 -6.99 -18.60 -7.87
N LEU A 47 -7.60 -17.48 -7.47
CA LEU A 47 -7.06 -16.57 -6.46
C LEU A 47 -7.64 -16.86 -5.07
N ARG A 48 -6.81 -17.31 -4.15
CA ARG A 48 -7.12 -17.30 -2.73
C ARG A 48 -7.08 -15.88 -2.17
N LEU A 49 -6.03 -15.15 -2.55
CA LEU A 49 -5.82 -13.73 -2.29
C LEU A 49 -4.90 -13.15 -3.36
N LEU A 50 -4.90 -11.84 -3.48
CA LEU A 50 -4.03 -11.09 -4.37
C LEU A 50 -3.12 -10.16 -3.58
N ILE A 51 -1.84 -10.12 -3.95
CA ILE A 51 -0.88 -9.14 -3.47
C ILE A 51 -0.40 -8.34 -4.67
N VAL A 52 -0.43 -7.03 -4.55
CA VAL A 52 0.01 -6.09 -5.59
C VAL A 52 1.18 -5.30 -5.02
N LEU A 53 2.36 -5.47 -5.60
CA LEU A 53 3.60 -4.85 -5.12
C LEU A 53 3.74 -3.39 -5.57
N GLY A 54 4.85 -2.79 -5.20
CA GLY A 54 5.29 -1.48 -5.63
C GLY A 54 5.77 -1.43 -7.08
N GLY A 55 6.14 -0.24 -7.52
CA GLY A 55 6.70 0.01 -8.84
C GLY A 55 6.86 1.51 -9.12
N PRO A 56 7.72 1.89 -10.08
CA PRO A 56 7.97 3.29 -10.41
C PRO A 56 6.86 3.96 -11.24
N MET A 57 5.82 3.21 -11.62
CA MET A 57 4.67 3.72 -12.34
C MET A 57 3.73 4.48 -11.41
N GLY A 58 2.85 5.30 -11.98
CA GLY A 58 1.74 5.93 -11.27
C GLY A 58 0.39 5.48 -11.81
N VAL A 59 -0.69 5.80 -11.08
CA VAL A 59 -2.06 5.54 -11.56
C VAL A 59 -2.35 6.26 -12.88
N ALA A 60 -1.66 7.38 -13.16
CA ALA A 60 -1.76 8.08 -14.44
C ALA A 60 -1.26 7.25 -15.65
N ASP A 61 -0.47 6.20 -15.41
CA ASP A 61 0.02 5.30 -16.46
C ASP A 61 -0.98 4.19 -16.83
N VAL A 62 -2.11 4.09 -16.12
CA VAL A 62 -3.16 3.10 -16.44
C VAL A 62 -3.73 3.38 -17.83
N GLY A 63 -3.65 2.38 -18.70
CA GLY A 63 -4.05 2.48 -20.10
C GLY A 63 -2.96 3.00 -21.05
N SER A 64 -1.73 3.27 -20.55
CA SER A 64 -0.60 3.62 -21.41
C SER A 64 -0.07 2.40 -22.18
N GLU A 65 0.42 2.61 -23.39
CA GLU A 65 1.08 1.56 -24.18
C GLU A 65 2.37 1.04 -23.53
N LYS A 66 2.99 1.85 -22.68
CA LYS A 66 4.23 1.49 -21.99
C LYS A 66 4.01 0.41 -20.93
N TYR A 67 2.85 0.41 -20.28
CA TYR A 67 2.50 -0.53 -19.22
C TYR A 67 1.13 -1.17 -19.46
N PRO A 68 1.00 -2.01 -20.51
CA PRO A 68 -0.30 -2.53 -20.96
C PRO A 68 -0.98 -3.44 -19.93
N PHE A 69 -0.24 -4.00 -18.99
CA PHE A 69 -0.77 -4.83 -17.90
C PHE A 69 -1.57 -4.04 -16.87
N MET A 70 -1.29 -2.73 -16.68
CA MET A 70 -1.92 -1.94 -15.61
C MET A 70 -3.43 -1.81 -15.77
N ALA A 71 -3.93 -1.68 -16.98
CA ALA A 71 -5.38 -1.64 -17.22
C ALA A 71 -6.06 -2.95 -16.79
N ARG A 72 -5.49 -4.10 -17.18
CA ARG A 72 -6.00 -5.44 -16.77
C ARG A 72 -5.89 -5.66 -15.25
N GLU A 73 -4.86 -5.12 -14.64
CA GLU A 73 -4.67 -5.18 -13.20
C GLU A 73 -5.72 -4.37 -12.44
N VAL A 74 -6.04 -3.16 -12.90
CA VAL A 74 -7.13 -2.34 -12.33
C VAL A 74 -8.49 -3.05 -12.51
N GLU A 75 -8.75 -3.65 -13.67
CA GLU A 75 -9.97 -4.46 -13.90
C GLU A 75 -10.06 -5.64 -12.93
N LEU A 76 -8.95 -6.37 -12.72
CA LEU A 76 -8.89 -7.44 -11.73
C LEU A 76 -9.19 -6.91 -10.32
N LEU A 77 -8.54 -5.81 -9.92
CA LEU A 77 -8.77 -5.18 -8.61
C LEU A 77 -10.23 -4.73 -8.44
N GLN A 78 -10.86 -4.14 -9.45
CA GLN A 78 -12.28 -3.78 -9.41
C GLN A 78 -13.18 -4.99 -9.17
N ARG A 79 -12.89 -6.12 -9.82
CA ARG A 79 -13.61 -7.38 -9.60
C ARG A 79 -13.38 -7.92 -8.18
N MET A 80 -12.14 -7.89 -7.66
CA MET A 80 -11.82 -8.27 -6.29
C MET A 80 -12.53 -7.38 -5.27
N VAL A 81 -12.54 -6.06 -5.50
CA VAL A 81 -13.27 -5.07 -4.70
C VAL A 81 -14.76 -5.38 -4.68
N LYS A 82 -15.37 -5.71 -5.82
CA LYS A 82 -16.80 -6.00 -5.92
C LYS A 82 -17.21 -7.17 -5.02
N VAL A 83 -16.42 -8.23 -4.99
CA VAL A 83 -16.73 -9.47 -4.23
C VAL A 83 -16.06 -9.54 -2.85
N ASP A 84 -15.39 -8.45 -2.41
CA ASP A 84 -14.65 -8.37 -1.14
C ASP A 84 -13.63 -9.53 -0.97
N ARG A 85 -12.95 -9.91 -2.06
CA ARG A 85 -11.92 -10.95 -2.02
C ARG A 85 -10.59 -10.36 -1.51
N PRO A 86 -9.83 -11.09 -0.68
CA PRO A 86 -8.64 -10.52 -0.02
C PRO A 86 -7.61 -9.91 -0.97
N VAL A 87 -7.23 -8.66 -0.72
CA VAL A 87 -6.16 -7.94 -1.42
C VAL A 87 -5.24 -7.25 -0.42
N LEU A 88 -3.95 -7.36 -0.65
CA LEU A 88 -2.92 -6.55 -0.01
C LEU A 88 -2.18 -5.74 -1.09
N GLY A 89 -2.41 -4.43 -1.14
CA GLY A 89 -1.67 -3.49 -1.98
C GLY A 89 -0.53 -2.84 -1.21
N ILE A 90 0.65 -2.75 -1.83
CA ILE A 90 1.85 -2.14 -1.26
C ILE A 90 2.37 -1.07 -2.22
N CYS A 91 2.59 0.14 -1.74
CA CYS A 91 3.06 1.31 -2.49
C CYS A 91 2.17 1.57 -3.72
N LEU A 92 2.66 1.38 -4.95
CA LEU A 92 1.83 1.44 -6.17
C LEU A 92 0.58 0.56 -6.06
N GLY A 93 0.72 -0.66 -5.50
CA GLY A 93 -0.41 -1.57 -5.32
C GLY A 93 -1.49 -1.02 -4.40
N ALA A 94 -1.13 -0.24 -3.36
CA ALA A 94 -2.10 0.45 -2.53
C ALA A 94 -2.82 1.57 -3.29
N GLN A 95 -2.11 2.30 -4.14
CA GLN A 95 -2.66 3.34 -5.00
C GLN A 95 -3.62 2.75 -6.05
N LEU A 96 -3.23 1.65 -6.70
CA LEU A 96 -4.08 0.94 -7.67
C LEU A 96 -5.34 0.37 -7.00
N LEU A 97 -5.23 -0.18 -5.80
CA LEU A 97 -6.38 -0.66 -5.04
C LEU A 97 -7.33 0.50 -4.66
N ALA A 98 -6.78 1.62 -4.18
CA ALA A 98 -7.57 2.81 -3.87
C ALA A 98 -8.29 3.33 -5.12
N HIS A 99 -7.59 3.41 -6.26
CA HIS A 99 -8.15 3.81 -7.54
C HIS A 99 -9.26 2.86 -8.02
N ALA A 100 -9.02 1.55 -7.97
CA ALA A 100 -10.01 0.53 -8.34
C ALA A 100 -11.27 0.59 -7.45
N ALA A 101 -11.12 1.04 -6.20
CA ALA A 101 -12.21 1.30 -5.26
C ALA A 101 -12.87 2.69 -5.43
N GLY A 102 -12.50 3.46 -6.47
CA GLY A 102 -13.07 4.76 -6.80
C GLY A 102 -12.47 5.96 -6.07
N ALA A 103 -11.36 5.79 -5.36
CA ALA A 103 -10.64 6.89 -4.72
C ALA A 103 -9.72 7.62 -5.71
N LYS A 104 -9.44 8.89 -5.43
CA LYS A 104 -8.44 9.66 -6.18
C LYS A 104 -7.05 9.31 -5.70
N VAL A 105 -6.11 9.26 -6.65
CA VAL A 105 -4.66 9.20 -6.41
C VAL A 105 -4.03 10.46 -7.01
N TYR A 106 -3.14 11.09 -6.28
CA TYR A 106 -2.56 12.38 -6.66
C TYR A 106 -1.21 12.59 -6.00
N PRO A 107 -0.37 13.52 -6.52
CA PRO A 107 0.91 13.84 -5.90
C PRO A 107 0.75 14.27 -4.44
N ASN A 108 1.60 13.74 -3.56
CA ASN A 108 1.63 14.17 -2.16
C ASN A 108 2.28 15.55 -2.07
N VAL A 109 1.50 16.55 -1.67
CA VAL A 109 1.92 17.95 -1.66
C VAL A 109 1.51 18.63 -0.36
N LYS A 110 2.23 19.69 -0.01
CA LYS A 110 1.88 20.51 1.16
C LYS A 110 0.58 21.25 0.91
N MET A 111 -0.37 21.03 1.82
CA MET A 111 -1.66 21.71 1.77
C MET A 111 -1.60 23.04 2.53
N GLY A 112 -2.20 24.06 1.95
CA GLY A 112 -2.45 25.36 2.57
C GLY A 112 -3.80 25.38 3.29
N PRO A 113 -4.20 26.55 3.79
CA PRO A 113 -5.52 26.74 4.37
C PRO A 113 -6.63 26.54 3.32
N PRO A 114 -7.87 26.22 3.76
CA PRO A 114 -9.02 26.19 2.86
C PRO A 114 -9.22 27.54 2.14
N ALA A 115 -9.65 27.50 0.89
CA ALA A 115 -9.97 28.71 0.11
C ALA A 115 -11.20 29.48 0.66
N GLY A 116 -12.05 28.81 1.48
CA GLY A 116 -13.24 29.40 2.10
C GLY A 116 -13.77 28.56 3.27
N HIS A 117 -14.68 29.13 4.03
CA HIS A 117 -15.28 28.45 5.18
C HIS A 117 -16.02 27.17 4.77
N GLY A 118 -15.68 26.04 5.39
CA GLY A 118 -16.26 24.72 5.05
C GLY A 118 -15.68 24.05 3.80
N GLN A 119 -14.70 24.64 3.13
CA GLN A 119 -14.01 24.02 1.99
C GLN A 119 -12.80 23.18 2.47
N PRO A 120 -12.39 22.15 1.69
CA PRO A 120 -11.17 21.41 2.00
C PRO A 120 -9.93 22.28 1.81
N PRO A 121 -8.82 21.95 2.49
CA PRO A 121 -7.51 22.53 2.20
C PRO A 121 -7.14 22.40 0.74
N VAL A 122 -6.41 23.37 0.20
CA VAL A 122 -5.93 23.40 -1.19
C VAL A 122 -4.40 23.30 -1.22
N PRO A 123 -3.78 22.79 -2.30
CA PRO A 123 -2.33 22.83 -2.47
C PRO A 123 -1.80 24.26 -2.36
N LEU A 124 -0.60 24.41 -1.83
CA LEU A 124 0.10 25.72 -1.86
C LEU A 124 0.39 26.15 -3.30
N ASP A 125 0.46 27.46 -3.51
CA ASP A 125 0.97 28.05 -4.74
C ASP A 125 2.20 28.89 -4.39
N PRO A 126 3.42 28.55 -4.89
CA PRO A 126 3.72 27.38 -5.72
C PRO A 126 3.56 26.04 -4.99
N VAL A 127 3.27 24.98 -5.74
CA VAL A 127 3.12 23.61 -5.21
C VAL A 127 4.42 23.14 -4.57
N VAL A 128 4.34 22.64 -3.35
CA VAL A 128 5.47 22.07 -2.58
C VAL A 128 5.29 20.56 -2.47
N PRO A 129 6.05 19.74 -3.22
CA PRO A 129 6.00 18.28 -3.11
C PRO A 129 6.45 17.79 -1.72
N LEU A 130 5.85 16.72 -1.25
CA LEU A 130 6.18 16.04 0.00
C LEU A 130 6.46 14.55 -0.25
N PRO A 131 7.50 14.22 -1.04
CA PRO A 131 7.88 12.82 -1.23
C PRO A 131 8.40 12.23 0.09
N GLU A 132 8.18 10.92 0.25
CA GLU A 132 8.75 10.17 1.36
C GLU A 132 9.66 9.07 0.81
N ILE A 133 10.96 9.19 1.08
CA ILE A 133 12.00 8.21 0.74
C ILE A 133 12.82 7.89 1.99
N GLY A 134 13.05 6.58 2.23
CA GLY A 134 13.84 6.08 3.35
C GLY A 134 13.00 5.75 4.58
N TRP A 135 13.58 5.92 5.77
CA TRP A 135 13.02 5.46 7.03
C TRP A 135 12.31 6.60 7.77
N LEU A 136 10.99 6.51 7.85
CA LEU A 136 10.15 7.54 8.48
C LEU A 136 9.19 6.91 9.47
N PRO A 137 8.93 7.59 10.61
CA PRO A 137 8.00 7.10 11.61
C PRO A 137 6.56 7.22 11.15
N VAL A 138 5.77 6.20 11.48
CA VAL A 138 4.31 6.19 11.30
C VAL A 138 3.58 6.17 12.64
N THR A 139 2.33 6.61 12.63
CA THR A 139 1.40 6.57 13.75
C THR A 139 0.16 5.78 13.37
N PHE A 140 -0.53 5.23 14.36
CA PHE A 140 -1.72 4.38 14.21
C PHE A 140 -2.92 5.03 14.90
N PRO A 141 -3.60 5.98 14.23
CA PRO A 141 -4.67 6.76 14.84
C PRO A 141 -5.90 5.89 15.15
N PHE A 142 -6.53 6.17 16.30
CA PHE A 142 -7.82 5.56 16.65
C PHE A 142 -8.92 6.04 15.66
N PRO A 143 -9.88 5.18 15.25
CA PRO A 143 -10.03 3.76 15.61
C PRO A 143 -9.19 2.79 14.75
N GLY A 144 -8.65 3.20 13.61
CA GLY A 144 -7.96 2.33 12.67
C GLY A 144 -6.74 1.61 13.24
N GLY A 145 -6.01 2.26 14.16
CA GLY A 145 -4.89 1.64 14.86
C GLY A 145 -5.26 0.44 15.74
N THR A 146 -6.55 0.18 15.98
CA THR A 146 -7.03 -1.00 16.70
C THR A 146 -7.46 -2.14 15.78
N GLU A 147 -7.36 -1.95 14.48
CA GLU A 147 -7.71 -3.00 13.51
C GLU A 147 -6.76 -4.20 13.61
N PRO A 148 -7.28 -5.43 13.46
CA PRO A 148 -6.49 -6.66 13.62
C PRO A 148 -5.22 -6.71 12.77
N ILE A 149 -5.24 -6.13 11.57
CA ILE A 149 -4.09 -6.12 10.64
C ILE A 149 -2.87 -5.40 11.24
N VAL A 150 -3.08 -4.36 12.01
CA VAL A 150 -2.02 -3.55 12.65
C VAL A 150 -1.85 -3.86 14.15
N MET A 151 -2.46 -4.94 14.63
CA MET A 151 -2.32 -5.35 16.03
C MET A 151 -0.86 -5.62 16.40
N GLY A 152 -0.40 -4.99 17.50
CA GLY A 152 0.97 -5.07 17.98
C GLY A 152 1.93 -4.09 17.30
N MET A 153 1.42 -3.19 16.46
CA MET A 153 2.14 -1.99 16.03
C MET A 153 2.08 -0.91 17.12
N HIS A 154 2.98 0.06 17.06
CA HIS A 154 3.01 1.19 17.99
C HIS A 154 3.42 2.47 17.26
N ASP A 155 3.02 3.60 17.79
CA ASP A 155 3.38 4.91 17.26
C ASP A 155 4.90 5.13 17.27
N GLY A 156 5.39 5.82 16.26
CA GLY A 156 6.80 6.19 16.11
C GLY A 156 7.70 5.08 15.55
N VAL A 157 7.12 3.92 15.14
CA VAL A 157 7.91 2.90 14.44
C VAL A 157 8.33 3.41 13.07
N ASN A 158 9.62 3.23 12.73
CA ASN A 158 10.12 3.58 11.41
C ASN A 158 9.78 2.48 10.42
N MET A 159 9.08 2.88 9.34
CA MET A 159 8.78 2.04 8.18
C MET A 159 9.59 2.53 6.99
N PHE A 160 9.78 1.66 5.99
CA PHE A 160 10.49 2.01 4.77
C PHE A 160 9.53 2.62 3.75
N HIS A 161 9.78 3.84 3.32
CA HIS A 161 8.96 4.60 2.39
C HIS A 161 9.71 4.84 1.07
N TRP A 162 8.95 4.82 -0.03
CA TRP A 162 9.43 5.26 -1.35
C TRP A 162 8.23 5.63 -2.20
N HIS A 163 7.72 6.85 -2.02
CA HIS A 163 6.57 7.31 -2.80
C HIS A 163 6.54 8.84 -2.96
N PHE A 164 5.91 9.26 -4.04
CA PHE A 164 5.68 10.65 -4.41
C PHE A 164 4.20 11.00 -4.38
N ASP A 165 3.34 10.01 -4.60
CA ASP A 165 1.90 10.14 -4.63
C ASP A 165 1.26 9.69 -3.33
N THR A 166 0.02 10.09 -3.14
CA THR A 166 -0.90 9.67 -2.08
C THR A 166 -2.29 9.43 -2.66
N PHE A 167 -3.22 9.00 -1.83
CA PHE A 167 -4.58 8.68 -2.24
C PHE A 167 -5.60 9.16 -1.21
N ASP A 168 -6.84 9.38 -1.66
CA ASP A 168 -7.98 9.48 -0.75
C ASP A 168 -8.36 8.09 -0.23
N LEU A 169 -9.00 8.05 0.93
CA LEU A 169 -9.59 6.80 1.40
C LEU A 169 -10.79 6.43 0.53
N PRO A 170 -10.90 5.18 0.04
CA PRO A 170 -12.06 4.73 -0.70
C PRO A 170 -13.34 4.92 0.13
N LYS A 171 -14.43 5.35 -0.51
CA LYS A 171 -15.73 5.57 0.15
C LYS A 171 -16.63 4.37 -0.09
N VAL A 172 -17.18 3.80 0.99
CA VAL A 172 -18.27 2.82 0.86
C VAL A 172 -19.55 3.60 0.54
N PRO A 173 -20.27 3.26 -0.53
CA PRO A 173 -21.57 3.86 -0.79
C PRO A 173 -22.51 3.64 0.41
N ALA A 174 -23.26 4.67 0.80
CA ALA A 174 -24.29 4.52 1.82
C ALA A 174 -25.29 3.42 1.37
N PRO A 175 -25.75 2.56 2.29
CA PRO A 175 -26.76 1.57 1.94
C PRO A 175 -28.04 2.28 1.45
N ALA A 176 -28.63 1.76 0.37
CA ALA A 176 -29.84 2.33 -0.24
C ALA A 176 -31.02 2.42 0.76
N ASN A 177 -31.05 1.53 1.74
CA ASN A 177 -31.99 1.54 2.88
C ASN A 177 -31.18 1.42 4.17
N PRO A 178 -30.89 2.54 4.88
CA PRO A 178 -30.25 2.49 6.18
C PRO A 178 -31.16 1.75 7.17
N ALA A 179 -30.57 0.82 7.94
CA ALA A 179 -31.32 0.16 9.01
C ALA A 179 -31.82 1.21 10.00
N PRO A 180 -33.06 1.05 10.52
CA PRO A 180 -33.59 1.99 11.52
C PRO A 180 -32.72 1.95 12.79
N PRO A 181 -32.49 3.10 13.46
CA PRO A 181 -31.82 3.10 14.74
C PRO A 181 -32.60 2.24 15.76
N PRO A 182 -31.92 1.49 16.70
CA PRO A 182 -30.59 1.81 17.24
C PRO A 182 -29.46 0.82 16.88
N ALA A 183 -29.55 0.10 15.76
CA ALA A 183 -28.43 -0.78 15.41
C ALA A 183 -27.20 0.08 15.05
N PRO A 184 -26.03 -0.12 15.71
CA PRO A 184 -24.82 0.51 15.25
C PRO A 184 -24.57 0.03 13.81
N PRO A 185 -24.15 0.94 12.90
CA PRO A 185 -23.82 0.52 11.54
C PRO A 185 -22.78 -0.59 11.65
N PRO A 186 -22.91 -1.66 10.86
CA PRO A 186 -21.88 -2.67 10.81
C PRO A 186 -20.53 -1.99 10.52
N PRO A 187 -19.40 -2.51 11.00
CA PRO A 187 -18.07 -1.95 10.74
C PRO A 187 -17.66 -2.14 9.26
N THR A 188 -18.57 -1.78 8.34
CA THR A 188 -18.48 -1.91 6.90
C THR A 188 -18.06 -0.58 6.33
N GLY A 189 -16.91 -0.11 6.76
CA GLY A 189 -16.38 1.14 6.26
C GLY A 189 -14.99 0.98 5.71
N ASN A 190 -14.41 2.10 5.40
CA ASN A 190 -12.98 2.28 5.33
C ASN A 190 -12.45 2.59 6.74
N ALA A 191 -11.19 2.25 6.98
CA ALA A 191 -10.46 2.66 8.17
C ALA A 191 -9.10 3.21 7.74
N LEU A 192 -8.73 4.37 8.27
CA LEU A 192 -7.37 4.88 8.20
C LEU A 192 -6.55 4.11 9.24
N LEU A 193 -5.61 3.27 8.80
CA LEU A 193 -4.82 2.42 9.69
C LEU A 193 -3.59 3.11 10.21
N SER A 194 -2.92 3.90 9.36
CA SER A 194 -1.71 4.63 9.77
C SER A 194 -1.53 5.93 8.99
N SER A 195 -0.75 6.83 9.58
CA SER A 195 -0.39 8.14 9.06
C SER A 195 1.10 8.42 9.30
N SER A 196 1.69 9.31 8.51
CA SER A 196 2.98 9.93 8.80
C SER A 196 2.82 11.44 8.93
N ARG A 197 3.90 12.12 9.29
CA ARG A 197 3.91 13.59 9.35
C ARG A 197 3.70 14.25 7.99
N LEU A 198 4.20 13.63 6.92
CA LEU A 198 4.15 14.20 5.56
C LEU A 198 2.99 13.66 4.74
N CYS A 199 2.47 12.48 5.06
CA CYS A 199 1.38 11.85 4.35
C CYS A 199 0.34 11.30 5.33
N ARG A 200 -0.88 11.82 5.26
CA ARG A 200 -1.96 11.41 6.14
C ARG A 200 -2.40 9.95 5.90
N ASN A 201 -2.52 9.57 4.64
CA ASN A 201 -3.09 8.28 4.27
C ASN A 201 -1.97 7.29 3.94
N GLN A 202 -1.38 6.71 4.98
CA GLN A 202 -0.27 5.76 4.86
C GLN A 202 -0.73 4.31 4.78
N ALA A 203 -1.84 3.97 5.41
CA ALA A 203 -2.43 2.66 5.24
C ALA A 203 -3.94 2.73 5.48
N PHE A 204 -4.67 1.86 4.81
CA PHE A 204 -6.12 1.78 4.93
C PHE A 204 -6.63 0.35 4.88
N ARG A 205 -7.82 0.15 5.46
CA ARG A 205 -8.72 -0.97 5.15
C ARG A 205 -9.92 -0.44 4.38
N PHE A 206 -10.32 -1.15 3.35
CA PHE A 206 -11.57 -0.92 2.63
C PHE A 206 -12.41 -2.19 2.65
N LYS A 207 -13.71 -2.08 2.97
CA LYS A 207 -14.57 -3.22 3.29
C LYS A 207 -13.94 -4.10 4.38
N ASN A 208 -13.94 -5.44 4.24
CA ASN A 208 -13.45 -6.35 5.27
C ASN A 208 -12.05 -6.90 4.98
N ARG A 209 -11.67 -7.03 3.69
CA ARG A 209 -10.52 -7.84 3.29
C ARG A 209 -9.54 -7.13 2.35
N LEU A 210 -9.73 -5.83 2.14
CA LEU A 210 -8.95 -5.04 1.19
C LEU A 210 -8.07 -4.07 1.98
N PHE A 211 -6.74 -4.25 1.88
CA PHE A 211 -5.77 -3.46 2.63
C PHE A 211 -4.76 -2.83 1.70
N GLY A 212 -4.45 -1.55 1.93
CA GLY A 212 -3.39 -0.84 1.24
C GLY A 212 -2.40 -0.25 2.23
N PHE A 213 -1.10 -0.43 1.96
CA PHE A 213 0.01 0.19 2.68
C PHE A 213 0.84 1.00 1.69
N GLN A 214 0.94 2.31 1.90
CA GLN A 214 1.76 3.18 1.06
C GLN A 214 3.25 2.94 1.32
N TYR A 215 3.65 2.69 2.56
CA TYR A 215 4.99 2.23 2.88
C TYR A 215 5.15 0.73 2.64
N HIS A 216 6.39 0.32 2.45
CA HIS A 216 6.75 -1.07 2.25
C HIS A 216 6.69 -1.83 3.58
N VAL A 217 6.10 -3.02 3.58
CA VAL A 217 6.06 -3.94 4.73
C VAL A 217 6.81 -5.23 4.43
N GLU A 218 7.17 -5.44 3.18
CA GLU A 218 7.75 -6.67 2.61
C GLU A 218 9.26 -6.59 2.42
N SER A 219 9.82 -5.39 2.28
CA SER A 219 11.19 -5.18 1.82
C SER A 219 12.23 -5.84 2.73
N ASN A 220 13.29 -6.37 2.13
CA ASN A 220 14.48 -6.85 2.81
C ASN A 220 15.70 -5.96 2.46
N PRO A 221 16.85 -6.11 3.13
CA PRO A 221 18.02 -5.27 2.86
C PRO A 221 18.48 -5.32 1.39
N GLN A 222 18.33 -6.47 0.74
CA GLN A 222 18.73 -6.65 -0.66
C GLN A 222 17.82 -5.86 -1.60
N SER A 223 16.49 -5.88 -1.38
CA SER A 223 15.56 -5.09 -2.19
C SER A 223 15.73 -3.58 -1.94
N ILE A 224 15.97 -3.17 -0.68
CA ILE A 224 16.25 -1.76 -0.36
C ILE A 224 17.51 -1.28 -1.08
N GLU A 225 18.60 -2.06 -1.05
CA GLU A 225 19.84 -1.72 -1.76
C GLU A 225 19.62 -1.66 -3.27
N ALA A 226 18.85 -2.60 -3.84
CA ALA A 226 18.53 -2.60 -5.26
C ALA A 226 17.74 -1.35 -5.67
N MET A 227 16.78 -0.90 -4.86
CA MET A 227 16.06 0.36 -5.08
C MET A 227 17.00 1.57 -5.00
N LEU A 228 17.90 1.61 -4.00
CA LEU A 228 18.89 2.68 -3.84
C LEU A 228 19.84 2.80 -5.04
N VAL A 229 20.22 1.68 -5.63
CA VAL A 229 21.07 1.66 -6.84
C VAL A 229 20.30 2.10 -8.06
N THR A 230 19.08 1.57 -8.25
CA THR A 230 18.29 1.77 -9.46
C THR A 230 17.72 3.20 -9.54
N ALA A 231 17.24 3.74 -8.41
CA ALA A 231 16.62 5.06 -8.35
C ALA A 231 17.43 6.06 -7.50
N LYS A 232 18.76 6.00 -7.61
CA LYS A 232 19.71 6.86 -6.88
C LYS A 232 19.42 8.36 -7.05
N GLU A 233 19.00 8.75 -8.25
CA GLU A 233 18.71 10.16 -8.55
C GLU A 233 17.53 10.69 -7.75
N ASP A 234 16.49 9.88 -7.54
CA ASP A 234 15.35 10.25 -6.70
C ASP A 234 15.78 10.46 -5.25
N VAL A 235 16.65 9.58 -4.75
CA VAL A 235 17.18 9.72 -3.38
C VAL A 235 17.95 11.01 -3.23
N ILE A 236 18.83 11.32 -4.16
CA ILE A 236 19.64 12.56 -4.13
C ILE A 236 18.74 13.80 -4.24
N LYS A 237 17.72 13.74 -5.09
CA LYS A 237 16.76 14.84 -5.26
C LYS A 237 15.98 15.15 -3.98
N VAL A 238 15.61 14.11 -3.22
CA VAL A 238 14.76 14.25 -2.03
C VAL A 238 15.58 14.45 -0.76
N LEU A 239 16.68 13.71 -0.59
CA LEU A 239 17.46 13.67 0.66
C LEU A 239 18.82 14.38 0.56
N GLY A 240 19.20 14.86 -0.64
CA GLY A 240 20.51 15.48 -0.87
C GLY A 240 21.62 14.48 -1.22
N ALA A 241 22.84 14.99 -1.40
CA ALA A 241 23.98 14.21 -1.87
C ALA A 241 24.30 12.96 -0.99
N ASP A 242 24.16 13.11 0.32
CA ASP A 242 24.45 12.03 1.28
C ASP A 242 23.24 11.09 1.50
N GLY A 243 22.13 11.32 0.81
CA GLY A 243 20.87 10.60 1.02
C GLY A 243 20.97 9.09 0.90
N VAL A 244 21.74 8.60 -0.08
CA VAL A 244 21.96 7.15 -0.27
C VAL A 244 22.66 6.54 0.93
N GLN A 245 23.74 7.17 1.42
CA GLN A 245 24.46 6.66 2.58
C GLN A 245 23.59 6.74 3.84
N LYS A 246 22.86 7.85 3.99
CA LYS A 246 21.89 7.99 5.10
C LYS A 246 20.86 6.85 5.13
N VAL A 247 20.27 6.48 3.99
CA VAL A 247 19.29 5.37 3.96
C VAL A 247 19.96 4.04 4.29
N ARG A 248 21.21 3.80 3.88
CA ARG A 248 21.97 2.59 4.26
C ARG A 248 22.21 2.52 5.77
N ASP A 249 22.66 3.61 6.38
CA ASP A 249 22.90 3.69 7.82
C ASP A 249 21.61 3.51 8.62
N ASP A 250 20.53 4.17 8.18
CA ASP A 250 19.20 4.02 8.76
C ASP A 250 18.66 2.59 8.58
N THR A 251 18.97 1.92 7.45
CA THR A 251 18.62 0.51 7.24
C THR A 251 19.29 -0.37 8.27
N ALA A 252 20.59 -0.21 8.49
CA ALA A 252 21.30 -0.98 9.52
C ALA A 252 20.70 -0.79 10.91
N LYS A 253 20.21 0.42 11.20
CA LYS A 253 19.63 0.80 12.51
C LYS A 253 18.20 0.29 12.69
N PHE A 254 17.32 0.46 11.68
CA PHE A 254 15.89 0.28 11.85
C PHE A 254 15.37 -1.07 11.35
N TYR A 255 16.12 -1.75 10.46
CA TYR A 255 15.66 -2.98 9.84
C TYR A 255 15.29 -4.09 10.83
N PRO A 256 16.01 -4.36 11.94
CA PRO A 256 15.65 -5.45 12.84
C PRO A 256 14.25 -5.30 13.46
N MET A 257 13.86 -4.07 13.81
CA MET A 257 12.51 -3.78 14.33
C MET A 257 11.47 -3.84 13.21
N TYR A 258 11.78 -3.24 12.08
CA TYR A 258 10.93 -3.22 10.90
C TYR A 258 10.63 -4.64 10.40
N GLU A 259 11.63 -5.53 10.32
CA GLU A 259 11.44 -6.92 9.92
C GLU A 259 10.43 -7.63 10.83
N ARG A 260 10.61 -7.51 12.14
CA ARG A 260 9.70 -8.11 13.12
C ARG A 260 8.28 -7.60 12.97
N LEU A 261 8.10 -6.29 12.81
CA LEU A 261 6.78 -5.67 12.72
C LEU A 261 6.13 -5.88 11.34
N GLY A 262 6.91 -5.82 10.26
CA GLY A 262 6.43 -6.17 8.93
C GLY A 262 5.98 -7.63 8.83
N ASN A 263 6.74 -8.56 9.39
CA ASN A 263 6.33 -9.97 9.48
C ASN A 263 5.04 -10.13 10.30
N ARG A 264 4.84 -9.31 11.33
CA ARG A 264 3.60 -9.29 12.11
C ARG A 264 2.41 -8.81 11.27
N ILE A 265 2.55 -7.72 10.50
CA ILE A 265 1.49 -7.25 9.59
C ILE A 265 1.13 -8.35 8.58
N LEU A 266 2.13 -8.97 7.94
CA LEU A 266 1.91 -10.06 7.00
C LEU A 266 1.24 -11.28 7.66
N GLY A 267 1.66 -11.65 8.86
CA GLY A 267 1.05 -12.72 9.64
C GLY A 267 -0.38 -12.39 10.07
N ASN A 268 -0.63 -11.17 10.53
CA ASN A 268 -1.98 -10.70 10.85
C ASN A 268 -2.89 -10.75 9.61
N PHE A 269 -2.39 -10.32 8.45
CA PHE A 269 -3.14 -10.38 7.19
C PHE A 269 -3.61 -11.81 6.91
N VAL A 270 -2.71 -12.79 6.99
CA VAL A 270 -3.05 -14.20 6.77
C VAL A 270 -4.03 -14.72 7.82
N GLN A 271 -3.75 -14.45 9.09
CA GLN A 271 -4.50 -15.02 10.22
C GLN A 271 -5.93 -14.48 10.32
N PHE A 272 -6.10 -13.17 10.22
CA PHE A 272 -7.40 -12.53 10.39
C PHE A 272 -8.29 -12.59 9.15
N LEU A 273 -7.73 -12.86 7.98
CA LEU A 273 -8.53 -13.08 6.78
C LEU A 273 -9.02 -14.52 6.61
N LYS A 274 -8.64 -15.44 7.50
CA LYS A 274 -9.00 -16.85 7.41
C LYS A 274 -8.71 -17.44 6.03
N VAL A 275 -7.52 -17.15 5.49
CA VAL A 275 -7.10 -17.58 4.15
C VAL A 275 -6.37 -18.92 4.13
N TYR A 276 -6.31 -19.61 5.27
CA TYR A 276 -5.80 -20.98 5.46
C TYR A 276 -6.90 -21.97 5.76
#